data_5be1e56c64a6fad2a8e034c5bc96a899
#
_entry.id   5be1e56c64a6fad2a8e034c5bc96a899
#
_cell.length_a   1.000
_cell.length_b   1.000
_cell.length_c   1.000
_cell.angle_alpha   90.00
_cell.angle_beta   90.00
_cell.angle_gamma   90.00
#
_symmetry.space_group_name_H-M   'P 1'
#
loop_
_entity.id
_entity.type
_entity.pdbx_description
1 polymer ?
#
loop_
_entity_poly.entity_id
_entity_poly.type
_entity_poly.pdbx_seq_one_letter_code
_entity_poly.pdbx_strand_id
1 'polypeptide(L)'
;MGENKFMTYVRKFRLKEHSLGMAFIVLMIIATIVGWPNFLKVRNLTNILRQISYTGIIGLGMTLIIISGGIDLSVGSMTAFVGGISIFFLNRFGPDSTMGIVLTFLFALLLGSACGALNGVMVARFKMAPFIVTLGTMSIFRSLIQYFSNAGTILSVNMDYGKLGSSMFLGLPIPVWCFIIVGLVLHVLLNHTSFGRYLCATGANEQVARYSAIKVSVVKFLPYVITGFTVGITAIMWSSRLNCINPSDCAGYEMDAIAAAVIGGTLMSGGKGSIIGTMMGAIMLGIINNMLVMGGISAFLQQA
;
A
#
# COMPACT_ATOMS: atom_id res chain seq x y z
N MET A 1 26.72 -14.73 38.53
CA MET A 1 27.18 -14.29 37.17
C MET A 1 26.12 -14.51 36.09
N GLY A 2 24.91 -15.01 36.41
CA GLY A 2 23.81 -15.30 35.48
C GLY A 2 22.74 -14.21 35.30
N GLU A 3 22.56 -13.33 36.29
CA GLU A 3 21.48 -12.34 36.27
C GLU A 3 21.70 -11.18 35.28
N ASN A 4 22.94 -10.86 34.96
CA ASN A 4 23.25 -9.71 34.07
C ASN A 4 22.94 -9.97 32.59
N LYS A 5 22.98 -11.21 32.11
CA LYS A 5 22.68 -11.55 30.70
C LYS A 5 21.17 -11.51 30.41
N PHE A 6 20.34 -11.96 31.34
CA PHE A 6 18.89 -11.97 31.19
C PHE A 6 18.34 -10.53 31.21
N MET A 7 18.79 -9.70 32.14
CA MET A 7 18.42 -8.28 32.20
C MET A 7 18.88 -7.49 30.98
N THR A 8 20.06 -7.80 30.44
CA THR A 8 20.57 -7.21 29.19
C THR A 8 19.74 -7.64 27.99
N TYR A 9 19.26 -8.90 27.98
CA TYR A 9 18.41 -9.43 26.92
C TYR A 9 16.98 -8.80 26.95
N VAL A 10 16.38 -8.69 28.12
CA VAL A 10 15.07 -8.04 28.35
C VAL A 10 15.14 -6.55 28.05
N ARG A 11 16.22 -5.88 28.42
CA ARG A 11 16.46 -4.44 28.13
C ARG A 11 16.67 -4.20 26.62
N LYS A 12 17.39 -5.13 25.95
CA LYS A 12 17.61 -5.10 24.50
C LYS A 12 16.32 -5.39 23.71
N PHE A 13 15.44 -6.24 24.26
CA PHE A 13 14.12 -6.52 23.68
C PHE A 13 13.16 -5.33 23.82
N ARG A 14 13.09 -4.70 25.00
CA ARG A 14 12.30 -3.47 25.22
C ARG A 14 12.77 -2.30 24.37
N LEU A 15 14.09 -2.12 24.18
CA LEU A 15 14.62 -1.06 23.32
C LEU A 15 14.24 -1.28 21.83
N LYS A 16 14.15 -2.53 21.37
CA LYS A 16 13.70 -2.83 20.00
C LYS A 16 12.22 -2.51 19.76
N GLU A 17 11.36 -2.73 20.75
CA GLU A 17 9.93 -2.42 20.63
C GLU A 17 9.65 -0.92 20.60
N HIS A 18 10.50 -0.10 21.24
CA HIS A 18 10.35 1.36 21.30
C HIS A 18 11.17 2.10 20.23
N SER A 19 12.02 1.39 19.47
CA SER A 19 12.93 2.01 18.49
C SER A 19 12.19 2.75 17.37
N LEU A 20 11.10 2.17 16.86
CA LEU A 20 10.28 2.78 15.82
C LEU A 20 9.59 4.06 16.32
N GLY A 21 9.05 4.03 17.54
CA GLY A 21 8.42 5.20 18.17
C GLY A 21 9.43 6.33 18.44
N MET A 22 10.65 6.00 18.91
CA MET A 22 11.71 6.99 19.09
C MET A 22 12.15 7.61 17.76
N ALA A 23 12.35 6.78 16.72
CA ALA A 23 12.68 7.27 15.39
C ALA A 23 11.59 8.19 14.84
N PHE A 24 10.31 7.87 15.06
CA PHE A 24 9.20 8.73 14.68
C PHE A 24 9.23 10.09 15.40
N ILE A 25 9.46 10.12 16.71
CA ILE A 25 9.55 11.37 17.48
C ILE A 25 10.71 12.24 17.00
N VAL A 26 11.89 11.65 16.79
CA VAL A 26 13.05 12.36 16.27
C VAL A 26 12.75 12.94 14.88
N LEU A 27 12.14 12.15 14.01
CA LEU A 27 11.73 12.60 12.67
C LEU A 27 10.75 13.78 12.73
N MET A 28 9.76 13.73 13.63
CA MET A 28 8.79 14.82 13.82
C MET A 28 9.47 16.12 14.27
N ILE A 29 10.46 16.03 15.16
CA ILE A 29 11.24 17.20 15.62
C ILE A 29 12.03 17.79 14.44
N ILE A 30 12.75 16.97 13.68
CA ILE A 30 13.53 17.41 12.52
C ILE A 30 12.61 18.05 11.47
N ALA A 31 11.49 17.40 11.14
CA ALA A 31 10.52 17.90 10.16
C ALA A 31 9.92 19.24 10.60
N THR A 32 9.68 19.42 11.91
CA THR A 32 9.18 20.69 12.43
C THR A 32 10.22 21.81 12.30
N ILE A 33 11.51 21.53 12.55
CA ILE A 33 12.60 22.50 12.40
C ILE A 33 12.78 22.89 10.93
N VAL A 34 12.86 21.92 10.04
CA VAL A 34 13.07 22.15 8.59
C VAL A 34 11.88 22.84 7.94
N GLY A 35 10.65 22.45 8.31
CA GLY A 35 9.43 22.97 7.71
C GLY A 35 8.80 24.18 8.42
N TRP A 36 9.51 24.80 9.40
CA TRP A 36 9.00 25.95 10.14
C TRP A 36 8.72 27.16 9.20
N PRO A 37 7.59 27.92 9.40
CA PRO A 37 6.49 27.70 10.35
C PRO A 37 5.31 26.88 9.77
N ASN A 38 5.47 26.23 8.63
CA ASN A 38 4.38 25.66 7.86
C ASN A 38 4.11 24.17 8.13
N PHE A 39 5.09 23.41 8.67
CA PHE A 39 4.98 21.97 8.84
C PHE A 39 3.79 21.57 9.72
N LEU A 40 3.61 22.21 10.88
CA LEU A 40 2.53 21.89 11.83
C LEU A 40 1.17 22.49 11.47
N LYS A 41 1.05 23.26 10.37
CA LYS A 41 -0.26 23.76 9.93
C LYS A 41 -1.19 22.59 9.62
N VAL A 42 -2.44 22.67 10.09
CA VAL A 42 -3.46 21.63 9.88
C VAL A 42 -3.59 21.23 8.41
N ARG A 43 -3.55 22.24 7.51
CA ARG A 43 -3.61 22.00 6.06
C ARG A 43 -2.47 21.11 5.57
N ASN A 44 -1.24 21.30 6.08
CA ASN A 44 -0.09 20.51 5.69
C ASN A 44 -0.20 19.08 6.25
N LEU A 45 -0.50 18.93 7.55
CA LEU A 45 -0.68 17.63 8.17
C LEU A 45 -1.79 16.80 7.48
N THR A 46 -2.90 17.45 7.13
CA THR A 46 -3.99 16.81 6.38
C THR A 46 -3.54 16.35 4.99
N ASN A 47 -2.72 17.15 4.29
CA ASN A 47 -2.16 16.77 3.00
C ASN A 47 -1.19 15.60 3.12
N ILE A 48 -0.32 15.60 4.14
CA ILE A 48 0.58 14.47 4.44
C ILE A 48 -0.24 13.20 4.65
N LEU A 49 -1.23 13.22 5.55
CA LEU A 49 -2.07 12.06 5.85
C LEU A 49 -2.80 11.54 4.61
N ARG A 50 -3.30 12.44 3.76
CA ARG A 50 -3.96 12.07 2.51
C ARG A 50 -2.99 11.35 1.56
N GLN A 51 -1.79 11.90 1.37
CA GLN A 51 -0.77 11.33 0.48
C GLN A 51 -0.29 9.96 0.97
N ILE A 52 -0.01 9.84 2.25
CA ILE A 52 0.38 8.59 2.90
C ILE A 52 -0.69 7.50 2.72
N SER A 53 -1.97 7.88 2.73
CA SER A 53 -3.05 6.91 2.63
C SER A 53 -3.00 6.10 1.34
N TYR A 54 -2.58 6.68 0.23
CA TYR A 54 -2.51 5.99 -1.05
C TYR A 54 -1.42 4.91 -1.06
N THR A 55 -0.18 5.30 -0.76
CA THR A 55 0.95 4.35 -0.69
C THR A 55 0.83 3.41 0.50
N GLY A 56 0.28 3.89 1.62
CA GLY A 56 0.06 3.10 2.82
C GLY A 56 -0.95 1.98 2.63
N ILE A 57 -2.09 2.22 1.98
CA ILE A 57 -3.09 1.16 1.70
C ILE A 57 -2.45 0.03 0.88
N ILE A 58 -1.66 0.36 -0.14
CA ILE A 58 -0.91 -0.64 -0.93
C ILE A 58 0.14 -1.33 -0.04
N GLY A 59 0.87 -0.57 0.78
CA GLY A 59 1.90 -1.07 1.70
C GLY A 59 1.37 -2.09 2.70
N LEU A 60 0.11 -1.92 3.16
CA LEU A 60 -0.55 -2.90 4.03
C LEU A 60 -0.76 -4.25 3.32
N GLY A 61 -1.18 -4.23 2.06
CA GLY A 61 -1.27 -5.44 1.23
C GLY A 61 0.12 -6.05 0.98
N MET A 62 1.09 -5.21 0.59
CA MET A 62 2.49 -5.59 0.34
C MET A 62 3.11 -6.28 1.56
N THR A 63 2.76 -5.85 2.78
CA THR A 63 3.22 -6.50 4.02
C THR A 63 2.87 -7.99 4.05
N LEU A 64 1.66 -8.37 3.64
CA LEU A 64 1.26 -9.78 3.60
C LEU A 64 2.06 -10.56 2.54
N ILE A 65 2.32 -9.95 1.38
CA ILE A 65 3.14 -10.57 0.33
C ILE A 65 4.58 -10.79 0.85
N ILE A 66 5.20 -9.77 1.47
CA ILE A 66 6.55 -9.88 2.01
C ILE A 66 6.61 -10.94 3.12
N ILE A 67 5.63 -10.98 4.04
CA ILE A 67 5.56 -12.03 5.07
C ILE A 67 5.51 -13.42 4.43
N SER A 68 4.83 -13.60 3.29
CA SER A 68 4.79 -14.89 2.57
C SER A 68 6.09 -15.26 1.84
N GLY A 69 7.11 -14.39 1.86
CA GLY A 69 8.37 -14.53 1.13
C GLY A 69 8.27 -14.11 -0.34
N GLY A 70 7.29 -13.30 -0.71
CA GLY A 70 7.10 -12.73 -2.04
C GLY A 70 7.37 -11.22 -2.10
N ILE A 71 7.22 -10.67 -3.32
CA ILE A 71 7.23 -9.23 -3.60
C ILE A 71 6.32 -8.96 -4.79
N ASP A 72 5.69 -7.78 -4.85
CA ASP A 72 4.88 -7.38 -6.00
C ASP A 72 5.28 -5.97 -6.48
N LEU A 73 6.01 -5.95 -7.59
CA LEU A 73 6.45 -4.71 -8.23
C LEU A 73 5.38 -4.11 -9.17
N SER A 74 4.29 -4.81 -9.41
CA SER A 74 3.26 -4.35 -10.35
C SER A 74 2.25 -3.38 -9.74
N VAL A 75 2.22 -3.23 -8.41
CA VAL A 75 1.15 -2.52 -7.69
C VAL A 75 0.95 -1.06 -8.15
N GLY A 76 2.03 -0.34 -8.49
CA GLY A 76 1.93 1.03 -8.99
C GLY A 76 1.28 1.09 -10.37
N SER A 77 1.75 0.28 -11.32
CA SER A 77 1.18 0.19 -12.67
C SER A 77 -0.23 -0.41 -12.66
N MET A 78 -0.48 -1.39 -11.78
CA MET A 78 -1.81 -1.96 -11.53
C MET A 78 -2.78 -0.88 -11.03
N THR A 79 -2.34 0.03 -10.15
CA THR A 79 -3.17 1.14 -9.65
C THR A 79 -3.59 2.07 -10.79
N ALA A 80 -2.66 2.46 -11.66
CA ALA A 80 -2.96 3.28 -12.83
C ALA A 80 -3.90 2.57 -13.80
N PHE A 81 -3.67 1.28 -14.06
CA PHE A 81 -4.52 0.46 -14.94
C PHE A 81 -5.95 0.33 -14.38
N VAL A 82 -6.09 -0.09 -13.13
CA VAL A 82 -7.40 -0.25 -12.48
C VAL A 82 -8.15 1.08 -12.42
N GLY A 83 -7.47 2.18 -12.08
CA GLY A 83 -8.07 3.51 -12.03
C GLY A 83 -8.56 3.99 -13.40
N GLY A 84 -7.75 3.81 -14.45
CA GLY A 84 -8.12 4.21 -15.82
C GLY A 84 -9.28 3.42 -16.38
N ILE A 85 -9.24 2.09 -16.26
CA ILE A 85 -10.36 1.23 -16.70
C ILE A 85 -11.63 1.53 -15.90
N SER A 86 -11.49 1.85 -14.61
CA SER A 86 -12.62 2.23 -13.75
C SER A 86 -13.26 3.57 -14.21
N ILE A 87 -12.47 4.56 -14.62
CA ILE A 87 -13.02 5.81 -15.18
C ILE A 87 -13.73 5.54 -16.52
N PHE A 88 -13.18 4.69 -17.39
CA PHE A 88 -13.88 4.30 -18.62
C PHE A 88 -15.22 3.63 -18.32
N PHE A 89 -15.28 2.79 -17.30
CA PHE A 89 -16.51 2.15 -16.84
C PHE A 89 -17.49 3.20 -16.28
N LEU A 90 -17.03 4.12 -15.43
CA LEU A 90 -17.85 5.20 -14.87
C LEU A 90 -18.49 6.07 -15.95
N ASN A 91 -17.71 6.43 -16.96
CA ASN A 91 -18.16 7.31 -18.04
C ASN A 91 -19.30 6.71 -18.89
N ARG A 92 -19.57 5.39 -18.79
CA ARG A 92 -20.73 4.74 -19.42
C ARG A 92 -22.07 5.08 -18.75
N PHE A 93 -22.03 5.53 -17.49
CA PHE A 93 -23.23 5.89 -16.71
C PHE A 93 -23.63 7.36 -16.82
N GLY A 94 -22.80 8.20 -17.47
CA GLY A 94 -23.04 9.62 -17.63
C GLY A 94 -22.62 10.48 -16.40
N PRO A 95 -22.80 11.84 -16.53
CA PRO A 95 -22.21 12.79 -15.59
C PRO A 95 -22.83 12.82 -14.20
N ASP A 96 -24.12 12.45 -14.04
CA ASP A 96 -24.87 12.65 -12.78
C ASP A 96 -25.21 11.34 -12.06
N SER A 97 -24.60 10.22 -12.47
CA SER A 97 -24.96 8.91 -11.93
C SER A 97 -24.24 8.57 -10.64
N THR A 98 -24.93 8.74 -9.49
CA THR A 98 -24.45 8.26 -8.19
C THR A 98 -24.32 6.71 -8.17
N MET A 99 -25.28 6.00 -8.81
CA MET A 99 -25.20 4.55 -8.95
C MET A 99 -23.96 4.14 -9.75
N GLY A 100 -23.63 4.89 -10.81
CA GLY A 100 -22.40 4.68 -11.58
C GLY A 100 -21.14 4.76 -10.70
N ILE A 101 -21.07 5.70 -9.76
CA ILE A 101 -19.95 5.82 -8.81
C ILE A 101 -19.83 4.58 -7.92
N VAL A 102 -20.96 4.11 -7.35
CA VAL A 102 -20.98 2.92 -6.47
C VAL A 102 -20.56 1.67 -7.25
N LEU A 103 -21.13 1.46 -8.45
CA LEU A 103 -20.79 0.31 -9.30
C LEU A 103 -19.31 0.37 -9.72
N THR A 104 -18.78 1.56 -10.01
CA THR A 104 -17.36 1.74 -10.35
C THR A 104 -16.44 1.41 -9.18
N PHE A 105 -16.82 1.77 -7.97
CA PHE A 105 -16.05 1.39 -6.78
C PHE A 105 -15.99 -0.14 -6.64
N LEU A 106 -17.12 -0.83 -6.72
CA LEU A 106 -17.15 -2.30 -6.66
C LEU A 106 -16.38 -2.95 -7.83
N PHE A 107 -16.52 -2.39 -9.03
CA PHE A 107 -15.78 -2.85 -10.21
C PHE A 107 -14.26 -2.72 -10.01
N ALA A 108 -13.77 -1.61 -9.47
CA ALA A 108 -12.35 -1.41 -9.19
C ALA A 108 -11.80 -2.43 -8.17
N LEU A 109 -12.58 -2.76 -7.13
CA LEU A 109 -12.21 -3.78 -6.16
C LEU A 109 -12.08 -5.16 -6.82
N LEU A 110 -13.04 -5.51 -7.65
CA LEU A 110 -13.04 -6.79 -8.38
C LEU A 110 -11.89 -6.85 -9.40
N LEU A 111 -11.69 -5.78 -10.19
CA LEU A 111 -10.64 -5.72 -11.20
C LEU A 111 -9.25 -5.77 -10.55
N GLY A 112 -9.03 -4.99 -9.47
CA GLY A 112 -7.79 -5.03 -8.72
C GLY A 112 -7.51 -6.42 -8.14
N SER A 113 -8.53 -7.04 -7.51
CA SER A 113 -8.41 -8.40 -6.99
C SER A 113 -8.13 -9.43 -8.08
N ALA A 114 -8.71 -9.28 -9.26
CA ALA A 114 -8.47 -10.16 -10.41
C ALA A 114 -7.02 -10.01 -10.94
N CYS A 115 -6.51 -8.77 -11.02
CA CYS A 115 -5.11 -8.52 -11.38
C CYS A 115 -4.14 -9.13 -10.33
N GLY A 116 -4.44 -8.95 -9.05
CA GLY A 116 -3.67 -9.60 -7.98
C GLY A 116 -3.77 -11.12 -8.02
N ALA A 117 -4.95 -11.68 -8.32
CA ALA A 117 -5.14 -13.12 -8.49
C ALA A 117 -4.31 -13.67 -9.65
N LEU A 118 -4.16 -12.94 -10.75
CA LEU A 118 -3.31 -13.31 -11.87
C LEU A 118 -1.85 -13.49 -11.39
N ASN A 119 -1.29 -12.50 -10.69
CA ASN A 119 0.05 -12.60 -10.10
C ASN A 119 0.13 -13.77 -9.11
N GLY A 120 -0.87 -13.88 -8.23
CA GLY A 120 -0.93 -14.93 -7.22
C GLY A 120 -0.97 -16.35 -7.81
N VAL A 121 -1.69 -16.58 -8.91
CA VAL A 121 -1.72 -17.88 -9.60
C VAL A 121 -0.36 -18.21 -10.19
N MET A 122 0.29 -17.24 -10.85
CA MET A 122 1.62 -17.46 -11.45
C MET A 122 2.66 -17.80 -10.38
N VAL A 123 2.64 -17.09 -9.26
CA VAL A 123 3.59 -17.32 -8.16
C VAL A 123 3.27 -18.60 -7.37
N ALA A 124 2.01 -18.78 -6.96
CA ALA A 124 1.65 -19.82 -6.01
C ALA A 124 1.38 -21.18 -6.69
N ARG A 125 0.78 -21.18 -7.90
CA ARG A 125 0.42 -22.41 -8.62
C ARG A 125 1.50 -22.85 -9.58
N PHE A 126 2.03 -21.90 -10.40
CA PHE A 126 3.09 -22.21 -11.37
C PHE A 126 4.49 -22.12 -10.76
N LYS A 127 4.61 -21.70 -9.48
CA LYS A 127 5.87 -21.60 -8.72
C LYS A 127 6.92 -20.72 -9.42
N MET A 128 6.47 -19.72 -10.18
CA MET A 128 7.35 -18.74 -10.81
C MET A 128 7.92 -17.80 -9.74
N ALA A 129 9.12 -17.28 -9.95
CA ALA A 129 9.73 -16.31 -9.06
C ALA A 129 8.88 -15.02 -8.99
N PRO A 130 8.47 -14.56 -7.79
CA PRO A 130 7.61 -13.38 -7.63
C PRO A 130 8.12 -12.15 -8.36
N PHE A 131 9.41 -11.88 -8.28
CA PHE A 131 10.07 -10.76 -8.93
C PHE A 131 9.88 -10.77 -10.47
N ILE A 132 10.06 -11.94 -11.12
CA ILE A 132 9.93 -12.06 -12.57
C ILE A 132 8.47 -11.85 -13.00
N VAL A 133 7.53 -12.48 -12.28
CA VAL A 133 6.09 -12.34 -12.55
C VAL A 133 5.67 -10.90 -12.46
N THR A 134 6.00 -10.24 -11.35
CA THR A 134 5.49 -8.89 -11.06
C THR A 134 6.18 -7.81 -11.87
N LEU A 135 7.44 -7.98 -12.28
CA LEU A 135 8.08 -7.13 -13.30
C LEU A 135 7.40 -7.26 -14.66
N GLY A 136 7.09 -8.49 -15.06
CA GLY A 136 6.38 -8.73 -16.33
C GLY A 136 4.98 -8.09 -16.31
N THR A 137 4.20 -8.32 -15.25
CA THR A 137 2.86 -7.74 -15.13
C THR A 137 2.88 -6.23 -14.91
N MET A 138 3.91 -5.67 -14.26
CA MET A 138 4.12 -4.22 -14.18
C MET A 138 4.19 -3.60 -15.59
N SER A 139 4.98 -4.18 -16.47
CA SER A 139 5.11 -3.70 -17.84
C SER A 139 3.81 -3.89 -18.63
N ILE A 140 3.13 -5.03 -18.45
CA ILE A 140 1.84 -5.31 -19.10
C ILE A 140 0.79 -4.29 -18.68
N PHE A 141 0.56 -4.07 -17.38
CA PHE A 141 -0.44 -3.12 -16.90
C PHE A 141 -0.14 -1.70 -17.35
N ARG A 142 1.14 -1.28 -17.32
CA ARG A 142 1.56 0.04 -17.78
C ARG A 142 1.31 0.22 -19.28
N SER A 143 1.67 -0.77 -20.09
CA SER A 143 1.45 -0.73 -21.54
C SER A 143 -0.03 -0.76 -21.90
N LEU A 144 -0.85 -1.56 -21.19
CA LEU A 144 -2.28 -1.63 -21.43
C LEU A 144 -2.97 -0.29 -21.15
N ILE A 145 -2.66 0.37 -20.02
CA ILE A 145 -3.27 1.66 -19.73
C ILE A 145 -2.81 2.74 -20.70
N GLN A 146 -1.55 2.73 -21.13
CA GLN A 146 -1.06 3.63 -22.19
C GLN A 146 -1.80 3.41 -23.50
N TYR A 147 -1.99 2.16 -23.89
CA TYR A 147 -2.73 1.82 -25.11
C TYR A 147 -4.19 2.29 -25.04
N PHE A 148 -4.93 1.95 -24.00
CA PHE A 148 -6.35 2.32 -23.88
C PHE A 148 -6.58 3.82 -23.75
N SER A 149 -5.64 4.56 -23.22
CA SER A 149 -5.70 6.02 -23.06
C SER A 149 -5.13 6.80 -24.25
N ASN A 150 -4.55 6.12 -25.27
CA ASN A 150 -3.69 6.73 -26.30
C ASN A 150 -2.58 7.60 -25.66
N ALA A 151 -1.97 7.11 -24.59
CA ALA A 151 -0.97 7.79 -23.76
C ALA A 151 -1.41 9.14 -23.17
N GLY A 152 -2.70 9.47 -23.25
CA GLY A 152 -3.28 10.70 -22.71
C GLY A 152 -3.92 10.50 -21.34
N THR A 153 -4.34 11.61 -20.72
CA THR A 153 -5.09 11.63 -19.46
C THR A 153 -6.53 11.16 -19.70
N ILE A 154 -6.99 10.24 -18.87
CA ILE A 154 -8.38 9.76 -18.85
C ILE A 154 -9.15 10.63 -17.85
N LEU A 155 -10.13 11.39 -18.33
CA LEU A 155 -10.97 12.27 -17.52
C LEU A 155 -12.29 11.58 -17.17
N SER A 156 -12.76 11.77 -15.95
CA SER A 156 -14.13 11.41 -15.56
C SER A 156 -15.09 12.49 -16.01
N VAL A 157 -16.19 12.11 -16.62
CA VAL A 157 -17.29 13.04 -16.94
C VAL A 157 -18.17 13.33 -15.73
N ASN A 158 -18.09 12.47 -14.68
CA ASN A 158 -18.89 12.62 -13.46
C ASN A 158 -18.13 13.47 -12.43
N MET A 159 -18.62 14.69 -12.18
CA MET A 159 -17.97 15.62 -11.24
C MET A 159 -18.12 15.19 -9.78
N ASP A 160 -19.18 14.47 -9.44
CA ASP A 160 -19.41 13.95 -8.09
C ASP A 160 -18.44 12.84 -7.71
N TYR A 161 -17.84 12.18 -8.70
CA TYR A 161 -16.77 11.20 -8.48
C TYR A 161 -15.61 11.80 -7.69
N GLY A 162 -15.27 13.06 -7.96
CA GLY A 162 -14.23 13.79 -7.25
C GLY A 162 -14.45 13.90 -5.74
N LYS A 163 -15.70 13.82 -5.28
CA LYS A 163 -16.05 13.88 -3.85
C LYS A 163 -15.48 12.71 -3.05
N LEU A 164 -15.30 11.52 -3.64
CA LEU A 164 -14.75 10.36 -2.95
C LEU A 164 -13.32 10.57 -2.45
N GLY A 165 -12.46 11.17 -3.28
CA GLY A 165 -11.05 11.38 -2.92
C GLY A 165 -10.77 12.73 -2.26
N SER A 166 -11.65 13.74 -2.44
CA SER A 166 -11.42 15.10 -1.96
C SER A 166 -12.18 15.44 -0.68
N SER A 167 -13.33 14.81 -0.40
CA SER A 167 -14.17 15.14 0.75
C SER A 167 -13.51 14.77 2.09
N MET A 168 -13.97 15.47 3.13
CA MET A 168 -13.58 15.23 4.51
C MET A 168 -14.76 14.63 5.30
N PHE A 169 -14.46 13.68 6.16
CA PHE A 169 -15.38 13.11 7.12
C PHE A 169 -14.76 13.19 8.52
N LEU A 170 -15.48 13.77 9.49
CA LEU A 170 -14.99 14.01 10.86
C LEU A 170 -13.61 14.71 10.89
N GLY A 171 -13.38 15.68 9.99
CA GLY A 171 -12.14 16.46 9.95
C GLY A 171 -10.96 15.77 9.27
N LEU A 172 -11.10 14.52 8.79
CA LEU A 172 -10.10 13.79 8.05
C LEU A 172 -10.55 13.48 6.63
N PRO A 173 -9.62 13.46 5.64
CA PRO A 173 -9.91 13.03 4.28
C PRO A 173 -10.42 11.57 4.22
N ILE A 174 -11.36 11.28 3.32
CA ILE A 174 -11.89 9.92 3.13
C ILE A 174 -10.77 8.88 2.90
N PRO A 175 -9.72 9.13 2.09
CA PRO A 175 -8.61 8.19 1.94
C PRO A 175 -7.93 7.78 3.26
N VAL A 176 -7.87 8.69 4.25
CA VAL A 176 -7.30 8.39 5.57
C VAL A 176 -8.16 7.38 6.33
N TRP A 177 -9.48 7.53 6.25
CA TRP A 177 -10.40 6.54 6.83
C TRP A 177 -10.27 5.18 6.17
N CYS A 178 -10.15 5.14 4.83
CA CYS A 178 -9.89 3.90 4.11
C CYS A 178 -8.58 3.24 4.60
N PHE A 179 -7.51 4.02 4.78
CA PHE A 179 -6.22 3.53 5.29
C PHE A 179 -6.36 2.94 6.70
N ILE A 180 -7.05 3.62 7.61
CA ILE A 180 -7.29 3.15 8.98
C ILE A 180 -8.13 1.87 8.98
N ILE A 181 -9.23 1.84 8.21
CA ILE A 181 -10.13 0.68 8.15
C ILE A 181 -9.41 -0.54 7.56
N VAL A 182 -8.71 -0.37 6.44
CA VAL A 182 -7.92 -1.45 5.82
C VAL A 182 -6.84 -1.93 6.78
N GLY A 183 -6.14 -0.99 7.45
CA GLY A 183 -5.14 -1.31 8.47
C GLY A 183 -5.72 -2.15 9.61
N LEU A 184 -6.88 -1.76 10.15
CA LEU A 184 -7.56 -2.51 11.21
C LEU A 184 -7.95 -3.92 10.76
N VAL A 185 -8.58 -4.02 9.59
CA VAL A 185 -9.02 -5.32 9.03
C VAL A 185 -7.83 -6.25 8.79
N LEU A 186 -6.75 -5.76 8.17
CA LEU A 186 -5.58 -6.57 7.90
C LEU A 186 -4.77 -6.88 9.18
N HIS A 187 -4.79 -5.99 10.18
CA HIS A 187 -4.22 -6.27 11.50
C HIS A 187 -4.94 -7.45 12.18
N VAL A 188 -6.27 -7.45 12.19
CA VAL A 188 -7.06 -8.57 12.71
C VAL A 188 -6.80 -9.84 11.90
N LEU A 189 -6.78 -9.74 10.57
CA LEU A 189 -6.50 -10.87 9.69
C LEU A 189 -5.13 -11.50 9.98
N LEU A 190 -4.09 -10.69 10.16
CA LEU A 190 -2.73 -11.19 10.40
C LEU A 190 -2.56 -11.76 11.81
N ASN A 191 -3.06 -11.08 12.84
CA ASN A 191 -2.73 -11.42 14.22
C ASN A 191 -3.75 -12.35 14.89
N HIS A 192 -5.02 -12.31 14.46
CA HIS A 192 -6.11 -13.00 15.15
C HIS A 192 -6.74 -14.15 14.36
N THR A 193 -6.25 -14.46 13.13
CA THR A 193 -6.78 -15.56 12.32
C THR A 193 -5.78 -16.67 12.08
N SER A 194 -6.28 -17.84 11.68
CA SER A 194 -5.43 -18.97 11.26
C SER A 194 -4.64 -18.65 10.00
N PHE A 195 -5.20 -17.80 9.10
CA PHE A 195 -4.52 -17.35 7.91
C PHE A 195 -3.19 -16.66 8.23
N GLY A 196 -3.19 -15.71 9.17
CA GLY A 196 -1.98 -14.99 9.56
C GLY A 196 -0.91 -15.92 10.15
N ARG A 197 -1.31 -16.88 10.99
CA ARG A 197 -0.38 -17.89 11.52
C ARG A 197 0.25 -18.75 10.42
N TYR A 198 -0.57 -19.20 9.45
CA TYR A 198 -0.08 -20.00 8.32
C TYR A 198 0.80 -19.17 7.38
N LEU A 199 0.48 -17.89 7.20
CA LEU A 199 1.28 -16.94 6.43
C LEU A 199 2.69 -16.79 7.01
N CYS A 200 2.79 -16.53 8.31
CA CYS A 200 4.06 -16.41 9.02
C CYS A 200 4.85 -17.73 8.98
N ALA A 201 4.19 -18.87 9.21
CA ALA A 201 4.83 -20.19 9.16
C ALA A 201 5.38 -20.49 7.75
N THR A 202 4.59 -20.20 6.70
CA THR A 202 4.99 -20.43 5.30
C THR A 202 6.17 -19.57 4.90
N GLY A 203 6.17 -18.29 5.31
CA GLY A 203 7.26 -17.37 5.00
C GLY A 203 8.53 -17.65 5.79
N ALA A 204 8.41 -18.19 7.00
CA ALA A 204 9.58 -18.58 7.80
C ALA A 204 10.28 -19.83 7.24
N ASN A 205 9.52 -20.86 6.87
CA ASN A 205 10.03 -22.07 6.22
C ASN A 205 8.92 -22.81 5.47
N GLU A 206 8.94 -22.72 4.15
CA GLU A 206 7.94 -23.35 3.29
C GLU A 206 7.91 -24.88 3.41
N GLN A 207 9.07 -25.52 3.56
CA GLN A 207 9.14 -26.99 3.67
C GLN A 207 8.50 -27.49 4.97
N VAL A 208 8.82 -26.82 6.10
CA VAL A 208 8.22 -27.14 7.40
C VAL A 208 6.71 -26.91 7.38
N ALA A 209 6.26 -25.81 6.77
CA ALA A 209 4.83 -25.54 6.61
C ALA A 209 4.11 -26.63 5.81
N ARG A 210 4.72 -27.17 4.76
CA ARG A 210 4.19 -28.31 3.98
C ARG A 210 4.10 -29.58 4.81
N TYR A 211 5.12 -29.90 5.61
CA TYR A 211 5.10 -31.07 6.50
C TYR A 211 4.03 -30.95 7.60
N SER A 212 3.67 -29.71 7.97
CA SER A 212 2.59 -29.40 8.91
C SER A 212 1.19 -29.36 8.23
N ALA A 213 1.04 -29.94 7.03
CA ALA A 213 -0.20 -30.03 6.25
C ALA A 213 -0.80 -28.64 5.87
N ILE A 214 -0.03 -27.57 5.90
CA ILE A 214 -0.49 -26.25 5.44
C ILE A 214 -0.56 -26.24 3.91
N LYS A 215 -1.70 -25.75 3.36
CA LYS A 215 -1.89 -25.57 1.92
C LYS A 215 -1.12 -24.34 1.42
N VAL A 216 0.21 -24.46 1.31
CA VAL A 216 1.15 -23.38 0.98
C VAL A 216 0.73 -22.60 -0.26
N SER A 217 0.22 -23.27 -1.30
CA SER A 217 -0.24 -22.60 -2.54
C SER A 217 -1.37 -21.60 -2.27
N VAL A 218 -2.34 -21.94 -1.42
CA VAL A 218 -3.44 -21.04 -1.05
C VAL A 218 -2.92 -19.88 -0.19
N VAL A 219 -2.05 -20.19 0.77
CA VAL A 219 -1.47 -19.19 1.67
C VAL A 219 -0.62 -18.17 0.92
N LYS A 220 0.11 -18.59 -0.13
CA LYS A 220 0.88 -17.69 -0.99
C LYS A 220 0.02 -16.94 -2.03
N PHE A 221 -1.11 -17.50 -2.46
CA PHE A 221 -2.02 -16.89 -3.42
C PHE A 221 -2.81 -15.72 -2.83
N LEU A 222 -3.39 -15.92 -1.64
CA LEU A 222 -4.30 -14.93 -1.02
C LEU A 222 -3.67 -13.54 -0.79
N PRO A 223 -2.41 -13.39 -0.35
CA PRO A 223 -1.77 -12.08 -0.22
C PRO A 223 -1.83 -11.23 -1.50
N TYR A 224 -1.62 -11.84 -2.68
CA TYR A 224 -1.71 -11.12 -3.95
C TYR A 224 -3.14 -10.65 -4.25
N VAL A 225 -4.14 -11.49 -3.97
CA VAL A 225 -5.56 -11.11 -4.13
C VAL A 225 -5.92 -9.95 -3.20
N ILE A 226 -5.50 -10.03 -1.94
CA ILE A 226 -5.75 -8.98 -0.94
C ILE A 226 -5.02 -7.68 -1.35
N THR A 227 -3.79 -7.77 -1.83
CA THR A 227 -3.05 -6.61 -2.34
C THR A 227 -3.75 -6.01 -3.56
N GLY A 228 -4.23 -6.83 -4.49
CA GLY A 228 -5.05 -6.37 -5.61
C GLY A 228 -6.32 -5.65 -5.15
N PHE A 229 -6.97 -6.13 -4.09
CA PHE A 229 -8.11 -5.45 -3.47
C PHE A 229 -7.71 -4.08 -2.90
N THR A 230 -6.59 -3.98 -2.18
CA THR A 230 -6.07 -2.69 -1.66
C THR A 230 -5.68 -1.74 -2.78
N VAL A 231 -5.13 -2.25 -3.89
CA VAL A 231 -4.88 -1.50 -5.11
C VAL A 231 -6.18 -0.94 -5.70
N GLY A 232 -7.27 -1.73 -5.73
CA GLY A 232 -8.59 -1.26 -6.17
C GLY A 232 -9.10 -0.07 -5.35
N ILE A 233 -8.97 -0.12 -4.02
CA ILE A 233 -9.31 1.01 -3.13
C ILE A 233 -8.44 2.24 -3.48
N THR A 234 -7.14 2.06 -3.57
CA THR A 234 -6.20 3.16 -3.85
C THR A 234 -6.46 3.78 -5.21
N ALA A 235 -6.73 2.96 -6.25
CA ALA A 235 -7.03 3.41 -7.60
C ALA A 235 -8.22 4.37 -7.64
N ILE A 236 -9.32 4.04 -6.95
CA ILE A 236 -10.49 4.93 -6.85
C ILE A 236 -10.17 6.18 -6.03
N MET A 237 -9.52 6.04 -4.87
CA MET A 237 -9.19 7.20 -4.03
C MET A 237 -8.24 8.18 -4.74
N TRP A 238 -7.28 7.67 -5.51
CA TRP A 238 -6.34 8.49 -6.28
C TRP A 238 -7.03 9.17 -7.46
N SER A 239 -7.68 8.40 -8.33
CA SER A 239 -8.29 8.91 -9.56
C SER A 239 -9.47 9.83 -9.27
N SER A 240 -10.26 9.58 -8.22
CA SER A 240 -11.35 10.46 -7.83
C SER A 240 -10.85 11.80 -7.30
N ARG A 241 -9.72 11.85 -6.57
CA ARG A 241 -9.18 13.12 -6.07
C ARG A 241 -8.91 14.15 -7.17
N LEU A 242 -8.39 13.69 -8.30
CA LEU A 242 -8.03 14.53 -9.45
C LEU A 242 -9.12 14.55 -10.52
N ASN A 243 -10.16 13.73 -10.36
CA ASN A 243 -11.21 13.44 -11.34
C ASN A 243 -10.65 12.94 -12.68
N CYS A 244 -9.44 12.43 -12.67
CA CYS A 244 -8.71 11.89 -13.82
C CYS A 244 -7.62 10.91 -13.37
N ILE A 245 -7.01 10.26 -14.35
CA ILE A 245 -5.79 9.48 -14.18
C ILE A 245 -4.90 9.58 -15.40
N ASN A 246 -3.59 9.68 -15.17
CA ASN A 246 -2.56 9.57 -16.20
C ASN A 246 -1.99 8.15 -16.24
N PRO A 247 -1.61 7.63 -17.40
CA PRO A 247 -0.97 6.33 -17.50
C PRO A 247 0.33 6.19 -16.69
N SER A 248 1.02 7.30 -16.43
CA SER A 248 2.26 7.36 -15.62
C SER A 248 2.01 7.52 -14.11
N ASP A 249 0.75 7.73 -13.68
CA ASP A 249 0.44 7.88 -12.26
C ASP A 249 0.86 6.66 -11.46
N CYS A 250 1.09 6.89 -10.16
CA CYS A 250 1.49 5.87 -9.19
C CYS A 250 2.79 5.13 -9.53
N ALA A 251 3.63 5.66 -10.43
CA ALA A 251 4.99 5.13 -10.64
C ALA A 251 5.81 5.32 -9.36
N GLY A 252 6.52 4.27 -8.91
CA GLY A 252 7.30 4.29 -7.68
C GLY A 252 6.52 3.85 -6.42
N TYR A 253 5.19 3.74 -6.47
CA TYR A 253 4.38 3.32 -5.32
C TYR A 253 4.74 1.92 -4.83
N GLU A 254 5.24 1.06 -5.69
CA GLU A 254 5.80 -0.25 -5.34
C GLU A 254 6.97 -0.13 -4.37
N MET A 255 7.89 0.81 -4.64
CA MET A 255 9.05 1.05 -3.78
C MET A 255 8.64 1.66 -2.44
N ASP A 256 7.75 2.66 -2.46
CA ASP A 256 7.21 3.27 -1.24
C ASP A 256 6.48 2.25 -0.36
N ALA A 257 5.69 1.35 -0.98
CA ALA A 257 4.96 0.30 -0.27
C ALA A 257 5.91 -0.70 0.40
N ILE A 258 6.97 -1.11 -0.30
CA ILE A 258 8.01 -1.99 0.24
C ILE A 258 8.76 -1.28 1.37
N ALA A 259 9.19 -0.02 1.14
CA ALA A 259 9.92 0.75 2.12
C ALA A 259 9.09 0.97 3.40
N ALA A 260 7.79 1.29 3.27
CA ALA A 260 6.89 1.41 4.40
C ALA A 260 6.81 0.12 5.22
N ALA A 261 6.70 -1.05 4.57
CA ALA A 261 6.63 -2.34 5.22
C ALA A 261 7.95 -2.68 5.94
N VAL A 262 9.10 -2.42 5.31
CA VAL A 262 10.44 -2.72 5.86
C VAL A 262 10.78 -1.79 7.02
N ILE A 263 10.56 -0.49 6.89
CA ILE A 263 10.71 0.49 7.99
C ILE A 263 9.81 0.11 9.15
N GLY A 264 8.60 -0.37 8.85
CA GLY A 264 7.65 -0.89 9.83
C GLY A 264 8.06 -2.21 10.51
N GLY A 265 9.24 -2.77 10.15
CA GLY A 265 9.81 -3.96 10.78
C GLY A 265 9.39 -5.28 10.15
N THR A 266 8.81 -5.27 8.95
CA THR A 266 8.56 -6.49 8.17
C THR A 266 9.88 -7.02 7.60
N LEU A 267 10.17 -8.31 7.80
CA LEU A 267 11.40 -8.93 7.34
C LEU A 267 11.30 -9.30 5.86
N MET A 268 12.23 -8.82 5.04
CA MET A 268 12.33 -9.18 3.61
C MET A 268 12.55 -10.68 3.38
N SER A 269 13.12 -11.40 4.36
CA SER A 269 13.26 -12.87 4.32
C SER A 269 11.93 -13.60 4.53
N GLY A 270 10.84 -12.91 4.84
CA GLY A 270 9.55 -13.49 5.16
C GLY A 270 9.37 -13.92 6.62
N GLY A 271 8.22 -14.50 6.92
CA GLY A 271 7.88 -15.10 8.22
C GLY A 271 7.51 -14.14 9.34
N LYS A 272 7.85 -12.86 9.26
CA LYS A 272 7.56 -11.86 10.30
C LYS A 272 7.26 -10.49 9.71
N GLY A 273 6.22 -9.84 10.22
CA GLY A 273 5.85 -8.47 9.86
C GLY A 273 4.76 -7.93 10.76
N SER A 274 4.45 -6.64 10.60
CA SER A 274 3.45 -5.95 11.42
C SER A 274 2.67 -4.93 10.59
N ILE A 275 1.36 -5.06 10.58
CA ILE A 275 0.46 -4.10 9.91
C ILE A 275 0.56 -2.72 10.56
N ILE A 276 0.54 -2.65 11.90
CA ILE A 276 0.72 -1.37 12.63
C ILE A 276 2.10 -0.79 12.35
N GLY A 277 3.14 -1.65 12.29
CA GLY A 277 4.48 -1.23 11.90
C GLY A 277 4.49 -0.59 10.51
N THR A 278 3.87 -1.22 9.52
CA THR A 278 3.75 -0.68 8.16
C THR A 278 2.98 0.65 8.13
N MET A 279 1.92 0.80 8.92
CA MET A 279 1.21 2.08 9.04
C MET A 279 2.16 3.19 9.54
N MET A 280 2.94 2.91 10.58
CA MET A 280 3.95 3.85 11.09
C MET A 280 5.03 4.13 10.06
N GLY A 281 5.53 3.10 9.35
CA GLY A 281 6.52 3.25 8.28
C GLY A 281 6.02 4.13 7.14
N ALA A 282 4.76 3.96 6.71
CA ALA A 282 4.14 4.82 5.71
C ALA A 282 4.06 6.28 6.18
N ILE A 283 3.67 6.51 7.44
CA ILE A 283 3.63 7.86 8.02
C ILE A 283 5.02 8.49 8.03
N MET A 284 6.05 7.75 8.42
CA MET A 284 7.43 8.23 8.43
C MET A 284 7.90 8.62 7.04
N LEU A 285 7.66 7.79 6.02
CA LEU A 285 8.00 8.10 4.63
C LEU A 285 7.28 9.36 4.12
N GLY A 286 6.00 9.51 4.42
CA GLY A 286 5.25 10.69 4.02
C GLY A 286 5.75 11.97 4.69
N ILE A 287 6.20 11.90 5.94
CA ILE A 287 6.83 13.04 6.64
C ILE A 287 8.16 13.38 5.99
N ILE A 288 8.99 12.37 5.66
CA ILE A 288 10.28 12.57 4.97
C ILE A 288 10.04 13.25 3.62
N ASN A 289 9.12 12.74 2.80
CA ASN A 289 8.80 13.33 1.50
C ASN A 289 8.31 14.78 1.64
N ASN A 290 7.42 15.05 2.61
CA ASN A 290 6.95 16.42 2.87
C ASN A 290 8.09 17.35 3.33
N MET A 291 8.98 16.86 4.17
CA MET A 291 10.16 17.61 4.62
C MET A 291 11.09 17.96 3.46
N LEU A 292 11.32 17.04 2.52
CA LEU A 292 12.12 17.29 1.33
C LEU A 292 11.48 18.37 0.44
N VAL A 293 10.15 18.32 0.26
CA VAL A 293 9.40 19.36 -0.47
C VAL A 293 9.54 20.73 0.21
N MET A 294 9.36 20.79 1.54
CA MET A 294 9.47 22.03 2.30
C MET A 294 10.89 22.60 2.34
N GLY A 295 11.89 21.71 2.30
CA GLY A 295 13.31 22.07 2.19
C GLY A 295 13.71 22.56 0.80
N GLY A 296 12.77 22.65 -0.16
CA GLY A 296 13.03 23.14 -1.52
C GLY A 296 13.75 22.14 -2.43
N ILE A 297 13.81 20.87 -2.04
CA ILE A 297 14.43 19.83 -2.87
C ILE A 297 13.51 19.54 -4.07
N SER A 298 14.10 19.60 -5.28
CA SER A 298 13.39 19.32 -6.52
C SER A 298 12.67 17.97 -6.49
N ALA A 299 11.43 17.92 -7.00
CA ALA A 299 10.64 16.70 -7.09
C ALA A 299 11.39 15.55 -7.84
N PHE A 300 12.27 15.90 -8.77
CA PHE A 300 13.09 14.91 -9.51
C PHE A 300 14.16 14.25 -8.63
N LEU A 301 14.61 14.92 -7.57
CA LEU A 301 15.60 14.37 -6.62
C LEU A 301 14.96 13.65 -5.43
N GLN A 302 13.63 13.75 -5.26
CA GLN A 302 12.92 13.10 -4.15
C GLN A 302 12.79 11.59 -4.33
N GLN A 303 12.98 11.10 -5.56
CA GLN A 303 12.92 9.67 -5.88
C GLN A 303 14.31 8.99 -5.87
N ALA A 304 15.37 9.76 -5.73
CA ALA A 304 16.75 9.26 -5.64
C ALA A 304 17.14 8.95 -4.20
#